data_edc82a805431d2991bed6ca3bfebbd90
#
_entry.id   edc82a805431d2991bed6ca3bfebbd90
#
_cell.length_a   1.000
_cell.length_b   1.000
_cell.length_c   1.000
_cell.angle_alpha   90.00
_cell.angle_beta   90.00
_cell.angle_gamma   90.00
#
_symmetry.space_group_name_H-M   'P 1'
#
loop_
_entity.id
_entity.type
_entity.pdbx_description
1 polymer ?
#
loop_
_entity_poly.entity_id
_entity_poly.type
_entity_poly.pdbx_seq_one_letter_code
_entity_poly.pdbx_strand_id
1 'polypeptide(L)'
;MNVKIVIADDHAVVRTGFSMILNYQEDMEVVATAADGVEAYQKVLEYKPDVLILDLSMPPGESGLVATSKISESFPETKILILTMYDDEEYLFHVLKSGAKGYILKNAPDEQLILAVRTVYKGETYVDMKMTTSLVNEFINQSHQEEVSYSSDPFKILSKRELEILPLIAKGYGNKAVSYTHLRAHE
;
A
#
# COMPACT_ATOMS: atom_id res chain seq x y z
N MET A 1 6.72 25.51 -8.54
CA MET A 1 6.07 24.37 -9.22
C MET A 1 5.44 23.53 -8.12
N ASN A 2 4.12 23.31 -8.14
CA ASN A 2 3.44 22.55 -7.09
C ASN A 2 3.56 21.08 -7.35
N VAL A 3 3.74 20.28 -6.32
CA VAL A 3 3.69 18.82 -6.36
C VAL A 3 2.27 18.38 -6.68
N LYS A 4 2.05 17.75 -7.83
CA LYS A 4 0.74 17.23 -8.23
C LYS A 4 0.46 15.89 -7.56
N ILE A 5 -0.67 15.79 -6.88
CA ILE A 5 -1.02 14.64 -6.06
C ILE A 5 -2.34 14.06 -6.53
N VAL A 6 -2.42 12.73 -6.60
CA VAL A 6 -3.67 11.97 -6.68
C VAL A 6 -3.83 11.20 -5.38
N ILE A 7 -5.07 11.15 -4.85
CA ILE A 7 -5.40 10.40 -3.63
C ILE A 7 -6.41 9.31 -3.99
N ALA A 8 -6.10 8.07 -3.69
CA ALA A 8 -6.97 6.92 -3.89
C ALA A 8 -7.29 6.24 -2.55
N ASP A 9 -8.58 6.22 -2.19
CA ASP A 9 -9.12 5.64 -0.96
C ASP A 9 -10.62 5.39 -1.17
N ASP A 10 -11.20 4.31 -0.67
CA ASP A 10 -12.63 4.03 -0.83
C ASP A 10 -13.52 4.95 0.04
N HIS A 11 -12.97 5.53 1.11
CA HIS A 11 -13.67 6.44 2.02
C HIS A 11 -13.64 7.90 1.54
N ALA A 12 -14.77 8.44 1.08
CA ALA A 12 -14.87 9.82 0.58
C ALA A 12 -14.43 10.87 1.61
N VAL A 13 -14.73 10.65 2.90
CA VAL A 13 -14.32 11.57 3.99
C VAL A 13 -12.81 11.63 4.13
N VAL A 14 -12.12 10.50 3.99
CA VAL A 14 -10.65 10.41 4.03
C VAL A 14 -10.05 11.16 2.86
N ARG A 15 -10.55 10.93 1.63
CA ARG A 15 -10.09 11.67 0.44
C ARG A 15 -10.24 13.18 0.62
N THR A 16 -11.42 13.62 1.11
CA THR A 16 -11.69 15.05 1.34
C THR A 16 -10.77 15.63 2.40
N GLY A 17 -10.59 14.95 3.53
CA GLY A 17 -9.75 15.41 4.64
C GLY A 17 -8.30 15.60 4.21
N PHE A 18 -7.70 14.58 3.58
CA PHE A 18 -6.32 14.67 3.11
C PHE A 18 -6.15 15.66 1.97
N SER A 19 -7.15 15.82 1.08
CA SER A 19 -7.12 16.85 0.06
C SER A 19 -7.06 18.25 0.67
N MET A 20 -7.82 18.52 1.74
CA MET A 20 -7.77 19.79 2.43
C MET A 20 -6.41 20.06 3.09
N ILE A 21 -5.85 19.06 3.79
CA ILE A 21 -4.55 19.16 4.46
C ILE A 21 -3.44 19.47 3.44
N LEU A 22 -3.42 18.75 2.33
CA LEU A 22 -2.37 18.88 1.32
C LEU A 22 -2.54 20.15 0.49
N ASN A 23 -3.75 20.53 0.09
CA ASN A 23 -4.02 21.77 -0.62
C ASN A 23 -3.80 23.03 0.24
N TYR A 24 -3.74 22.90 1.56
CA TYR A 24 -3.37 24.00 2.44
C TYR A 24 -1.87 24.35 2.35
N GLN A 25 -1.05 23.46 1.79
CA GLN A 25 0.37 23.70 1.56
C GLN A 25 0.57 24.48 0.26
N GLU A 26 1.42 25.52 0.28
CA GLU A 26 1.71 26.37 -0.90
C GLU A 26 2.42 25.61 -2.04
N ASP A 27 3.08 24.49 -1.72
CA ASP A 27 3.89 23.70 -2.64
C ASP A 27 3.20 22.41 -3.13
N MET A 28 1.91 22.20 -2.80
CA MET A 28 1.16 20.96 -3.13
C MET A 28 -0.18 21.27 -3.79
N GLU A 29 -0.63 20.36 -4.65
CA GLU A 29 -1.93 20.42 -5.31
C GLU A 29 -2.51 19.03 -5.51
N VAL A 30 -3.67 18.76 -4.92
CA VAL A 30 -4.43 17.53 -5.18
C VAL A 30 -5.23 17.73 -6.46
N VAL A 31 -4.77 17.12 -7.56
CA VAL A 31 -5.35 17.29 -8.90
C VAL A 31 -6.52 16.36 -9.18
N ALA A 32 -6.61 15.21 -8.51
CA ALA A 32 -7.72 14.28 -8.60
C ALA A 32 -7.79 13.34 -7.39
N THR A 33 -8.96 12.69 -7.24
CA THR A 33 -9.16 11.61 -6.28
C THR A 33 -9.74 10.38 -6.97
N ALA A 34 -9.58 9.19 -6.39
CA ALA A 34 -10.07 7.92 -6.87
C ALA A 34 -10.68 7.11 -5.73
N ALA A 35 -11.65 6.25 -6.01
CA ALA A 35 -12.32 5.43 -5.01
C ALA A 35 -11.81 3.98 -4.98
N ASP A 36 -11.05 3.57 -5.99
CA ASP A 36 -10.45 2.23 -6.09
C ASP A 36 -9.18 2.23 -6.95
N GLY A 37 -8.52 1.06 -7.05
CA GLY A 37 -7.27 0.89 -7.79
C GLY A 37 -7.41 1.09 -9.32
N VAL A 38 -8.57 0.76 -9.89
CA VAL A 38 -8.84 0.95 -11.33
C VAL A 38 -8.96 2.42 -11.64
N GLU A 39 -9.75 3.16 -10.84
CA GLU A 39 -9.89 4.60 -10.98
C GLU A 39 -8.56 5.31 -10.71
N ALA A 40 -7.78 4.85 -9.71
CA ALA A 40 -6.45 5.38 -9.44
C ALA A 40 -5.54 5.30 -10.67
N TYR A 41 -5.49 4.14 -11.34
CA TYR A 41 -4.73 3.97 -12.57
C TYR A 41 -5.17 4.96 -13.67
N GLN A 42 -6.48 5.13 -13.86
CA GLN A 42 -7.02 6.07 -14.84
C GLN A 42 -6.64 7.52 -14.51
N LYS A 43 -6.71 7.92 -13.23
CA LYS A 43 -6.31 9.25 -12.79
C LYS A 43 -4.82 9.50 -12.96
N VAL A 44 -3.98 8.49 -12.71
CA VAL A 44 -2.52 8.61 -12.96
C VAL A 44 -2.24 8.77 -14.45
N LEU A 45 -2.91 8.03 -15.31
CA LEU A 45 -2.78 8.18 -16.78
C LEU A 45 -3.19 9.58 -17.26
N GLU A 46 -4.31 10.10 -16.73
CA GLU A 46 -4.90 11.38 -17.14
C GLU A 46 -4.09 12.58 -16.63
N TYR A 47 -3.76 12.60 -15.35
CA TYR A 47 -3.18 13.77 -14.67
C TYR A 47 -1.66 13.73 -14.56
N LYS A 48 -1.03 12.56 -14.74
CA LYS A 48 0.42 12.34 -14.58
C LYS A 48 0.95 13.00 -13.29
N PRO A 49 0.44 12.59 -12.12
CA PRO A 49 0.84 13.19 -10.86
C PRO A 49 2.28 12.86 -10.53
N ASP A 50 2.91 13.72 -9.73
CA ASP A 50 4.23 13.46 -9.16
C ASP A 50 4.14 12.40 -8.05
N VAL A 51 3.04 12.45 -7.24
CA VAL A 51 2.81 11.53 -6.13
C VAL A 51 1.39 10.96 -6.21
N LEU A 52 1.28 9.65 -6.07
CA LEU A 52 0.03 8.94 -5.82
C LEU A 52 0.00 8.50 -4.35
N ILE A 53 -0.97 8.99 -3.59
CA ILE A 53 -1.30 8.46 -2.26
C ILE A 53 -2.36 7.38 -2.45
N LEU A 54 -2.08 6.16 -2.01
CA LEU A 54 -2.87 4.98 -2.33
C LEU A 54 -3.16 4.15 -1.09
N ASP A 55 -4.45 3.94 -0.80
CA ASP A 55 -4.87 2.98 0.23
C ASP A 55 -4.70 1.53 -0.27
N LEU A 56 -4.35 0.62 0.64
CA LEU A 56 -4.23 -0.80 0.33
C LEU A 56 -5.57 -1.52 0.24
N SER A 57 -6.55 -1.08 1.01
CA SER A 57 -7.85 -1.76 1.13
C SER A 57 -8.98 -0.90 0.57
N MET A 58 -9.38 -1.17 -0.65
CA MET A 58 -10.44 -0.42 -1.36
C MET A 58 -11.50 -1.37 -1.96
N PRO A 59 -12.26 -2.11 -1.12
CA PRO A 59 -13.34 -2.96 -1.60
C PRO A 59 -14.52 -2.12 -2.16
N PRO A 60 -15.27 -2.59 -3.18
CA PRO A 60 -15.14 -3.89 -3.87
C PRO A 60 -14.16 -3.89 -5.06
N GLY A 61 -13.40 -2.82 -5.26
CA GLY A 61 -12.50 -2.62 -6.39
C GLY A 61 -11.17 -3.38 -6.30
N GLU A 62 -10.25 -3.01 -7.18
CA GLU A 62 -8.90 -3.58 -7.20
C GLU A 62 -8.12 -3.15 -5.95
N SER A 63 -7.41 -4.10 -5.33
CA SER A 63 -6.61 -3.81 -4.13
C SER A 63 -5.44 -2.87 -4.44
N GLY A 64 -5.08 -2.04 -3.46
CA GLY A 64 -3.97 -1.10 -3.60
C GLY A 64 -2.63 -1.79 -3.88
N LEU A 65 -2.42 -3.03 -3.43
CA LEU A 65 -1.19 -3.78 -3.74
C LEU A 65 -1.08 -4.09 -5.24
N VAL A 66 -2.16 -4.57 -5.86
CA VAL A 66 -2.20 -4.83 -7.31
C VAL A 66 -2.06 -3.53 -8.10
N ALA A 67 -2.77 -2.48 -7.68
CA ALA A 67 -2.66 -1.15 -8.29
C ALA A 67 -1.21 -0.59 -8.18
N THR A 68 -0.54 -0.78 -7.02
CA THR A 68 0.86 -0.37 -6.82
C THR A 68 1.78 -0.99 -7.88
N SER A 69 1.73 -2.31 -8.07
CA SER A 69 2.57 -3.00 -9.06
C SER A 69 2.30 -2.48 -10.48
N LYS A 70 1.03 -2.43 -10.89
CA LYS A 70 0.65 -1.96 -12.23
C LYS A 70 1.07 -0.51 -12.50
N ILE A 71 0.85 0.38 -11.52
CA ILE A 71 1.17 1.80 -11.67
C ILE A 71 2.67 2.03 -11.66
N SER A 72 3.42 1.36 -10.77
CA SER A 72 4.89 1.50 -10.72
C SER A 72 5.57 1.03 -12.00
N GLU A 73 5.04 -0.02 -12.64
CA GLU A 73 5.54 -0.51 -13.93
C GLU A 73 5.19 0.40 -15.10
N SER A 74 3.94 0.92 -15.12
CA SER A 74 3.44 1.72 -16.24
C SER A 74 3.85 3.20 -16.15
N PHE A 75 4.04 3.73 -14.94
CA PHE A 75 4.31 5.15 -14.67
C PHE A 75 5.45 5.32 -13.65
N PRO A 76 6.70 5.00 -14.01
CA PRO A 76 7.85 5.02 -13.09
C PRO A 76 8.17 6.41 -12.53
N GLU A 77 7.70 7.48 -13.18
CA GLU A 77 7.87 8.86 -12.71
C GLU A 77 6.95 9.19 -11.54
N THR A 78 5.75 8.56 -11.47
CA THR A 78 4.81 8.75 -10.35
C THR A 78 5.29 8.00 -9.11
N LYS A 79 5.53 8.70 -8.02
CA LYS A 79 5.98 8.11 -6.76
C LYS A 79 4.76 7.67 -5.94
N ILE A 80 4.74 6.42 -5.51
CA ILE A 80 3.61 5.84 -4.78
C ILE A 80 3.90 5.91 -3.29
N LEU A 81 3.02 6.60 -2.54
CA LEU A 81 2.98 6.64 -1.09
C LEU A 81 1.77 5.84 -0.61
N ILE A 82 2.01 4.75 0.08
CA ILE A 82 0.94 3.94 0.67
C ILE A 82 0.44 4.60 1.95
N LEU A 83 -0.89 4.71 2.06
CA LEU A 83 -1.59 5.25 3.21
C LEU A 83 -2.60 4.21 3.70
N THR A 84 -2.42 3.64 4.89
CA THR A 84 -3.21 2.50 5.35
C THR A 84 -3.52 2.54 6.84
N MET A 85 -4.54 1.79 7.27
CA MET A 85 -4.82 1.56 8.70
C MET A 85 -3.98 0.42 9.30
N TYR A 86 -3.31 -0.37 8.47
CA TYR A 86 -2.58 -1.55 8.92
C TYR A 86 -1.12 -1.22 9.21
N ASP A 87 -0.66 -1.60 10.41
CA ASP A 87 0.74 -1.56 10.86
C ASP A 87 1.45 -2.90 10.68
N ASP A 88 1.01 -3.69 9.69
CA ASP A 88 1.51 -5.02 9.41
C ASP A 88 2.81 -4.97 8.60
N GLU A 89 3.85 -5.57 9.15
CA GLU A 89 5.21 -5.60 8.61
C GLU A 89 5.31 -6.35 7.29
N GLU A 90 4.56 -7.45 7.13
CA GLU A 90 4.53 -8.23 5.89
C GLU A 90 3.99 -7.37 4.73
N TYR A 91 2.94 -6.59 4.97
CA TYR A 91 2.39 -5.68 3.95
C TYR A 91 3.39 -4.58 3.57
N LEU A 92 4.07 -3.99 4.55
CA LEU A 92 5.10 -2.97 4.30
C LEU A 92 6.16 -3.48 3.32
N PHE A 93 6.72 -4.67 3.59
CA PHE A 93 7.75 -5.26 2.74
C PHE A 93 7.24 -5.51 1.31
N HIS A 94 6.05 -6.09 1.18
CA HIS A 94 5.46 -6.41 -0.11
C HIS A 94 5.18 -5.17 -0.96
N VAL A 95 4.66 -4.08 -0.37
CA VAL A 95 4.36 -2.86 -1.13
C VAL A 95 5.63 -2.12 -1.56
N LEU A 96 6.67 -2.10 -0.71
CA LEU A 96 7.97 -1.52 -1.10
C LEU A 96 8.60 -2.32 -2.23
N LYS A 97 8.54 -3.66 -2.18
CA LYS A 97 9.01 -4.54 -3.25
C LYS A 97 8.23 -4.36 -4.55
N SER A 98 6.94 -4.01 -4.46
CA SER A 98 6.07 -3.71 -5.61
C SER A 98 6.29 -2.31 -6.20
N GLY A 99 7.23 -1.53 -5.66
CA GLY A 99 7.64 -0.24 -6.21
C GLY A 99 7.12 0.99 -5.46
N ALA A 100 6.41 0.82 -4.34
CA ALA A 100 6.06 1.96 -3.49
C ALA A 100 7.32 2.66 -2.96
N LYS A 101 7.26 3.98 -2.82
CA LYS A 101 8.34 4.82 -2.28
C LYS A 101 8.08 5.27 -0.85
N GLY A 102 6.89 5.00 -0.31
CA GLY A 102 6.63 5.32 1.07
C GLY A 102 5.46 4.53 1.64
N TYR A 103 5.42 4.48 2.96
CA TYR A 103 4.40 3.81 3.75
C TYR A 103 4.11 4.63 5.00
N ILE A 104 2.86 5.02 5.18
CA ILE A 104 2.40 5.82 6.31
C ILE A 104 1.04 5.33 6.81
N LEU A 105 0.82 5.41 8.11
CA LEU A 105 -0.46 5.05 8.72
C LEU A 105 -1.48 6.20 8.61
N LYS A 106 -2.77 5.89 8.38
CA LYS A 106 -3.85 6.88 8.29
C LYS A 106 -4.07 7.67 9.59
N ASN A 107 -3.58 7.17 10.72
CA ASN A 107 -3.64 7.86 12.02
C ASN A 107 -2.37 8.67 12.34
N ALA A 108 -1.44 8.80 11.40
CA ALA A 108 -0.28 9.64 11.56
C ALA A 108 -0.68 11.14 11.61
N PRO A 109 0.06 11.97 12.33
CA PRO A 109 -0.14 13.43 12.31
C PRO A 109 -0.01 14.01 10.89
N ASP A 110 -0.75 15.11 10.64
CA ASP A 110 -0.76 15.79 9.33
C ASP A 110 0.64 16.18 8.86
N GLU A 111 1.50 16.61 9.78
CA GLU A 111 2.89 16.99 9.49
C GLU A 111 3.71 15.81 8.94
N GLN A 112 3.43 14.59 9.40
CA GLN A 112 4.10 13.39 8.89
C GLN A 112 3.63 13.05 7.48
N LEU A 113 2.35 13.21 7.16
CA LEU A 113 1.83 13.02 5.81
C LEU A 113 2.49 14.02 4.84
N ILE A 114 2.54 15.29 5.22
CA ILE A 114 3.17 16.34 4.43
C ILE A 114 4.66 16.05 4.20
N LEU A 115 5.37 15.65 5.26
CA LEU A 115 6.78 15.26 5.18
C LEU A 115 6.96 14.03 4.27
N ALA A 116 6.10 13.01 4.38
CA ALA A 116 6.15 11.81 3.55
C ALA A 116 5.99 12.16 2.06
N VAL A 117 5.02 13.00 1.71
CA VAL A 117 4.81 13.48 0.33
C VAL A 117 6.06 14.18 -0.20
N ARG A 118 6.63 15.12 0.58
CA ARG A 118 7.86 15.84 0.17
C ARG A 118 9.06 14.91 0.00
N THR A 119 9.18 13.90 0.85
CA THR A 119 10.27 12.91 0.82
C THR A 119 10.17 12.04 -0.42
N VAL A 120 8.99 11.43 -0.68
CA VAL A 120 8.83 10.56 -1.85
C VAL A 120 8.89 11.33 -3.17
N TYR A 121 8.42 12.58 -3.21
CA TYR A 121 8.56 13.47 -4.37
C TYR A 121 10.03 13.66 -4.79
N LYS A 122 10.94 13.76 -3.84
CA LYS A 122 12.40 13.82 -4.10
C LYS A 122 13.00 12.49 -4.57
N GLY A 123 12.22 11.43 -4.59
CA GLY A 123 12.67 10.07 -4.93
C GLY A 123 13.25 9.28 -3.76
N GLU A 124 13.22 9.86 -2.56
CA GLU A 124 13.65 9.21 -1.32
C GLU A 124 12.55 8.29 -0.78
N THR A 125 12.92 7.29 0.04
CA THR A 125 11.95 6.39 0.66
C THR A 125 11.50 6.93 2.01
N TYR A 126 10.19 6.95 2.27
CA TYR A 126 9.61 7.31 3.56
C TYR A 126 8.94 6.08 4.21
N VAL A 127 9.39 5.73 5.40
CA VAL A 127 8.74 4.71 6.25
C VAL A 127 8.65 5.28 7.67
N ASP A 128 7.49 5.13 8.30
CA ASP A 128 7.33 5.52 9.70
C ASP A 128 8.40 4.85 10.57
N MET A 129 8.97 5.61 11.51
CA MET A 129 10.08 5.13 12.33
C MET A 129 9.73 3.87 13.14
N LYS A 130 8.46 3.72 13.54
CA LYS A 130 7.99 2.54 14.27
C LYS A 130 8.08 1.27 13.41
N MET A 131 7.92 1.40 12.11
CA MET A 131 7.95 0.28 11.16
C MET A 131 9.35 0.01 10.60
N THR A 132 10.29 0.94 10.75
CA THR A 132 11.66 0.79 10.23
C THR A 132 12.39 -0.37 10.89
N THR A 133 12.22 -0.56 12.20
CA THR A 133 12.88 -1.66 12.94
C THR A 133 12.41 -3.02 12.43
N SER A 134 11.14 -3.15 12.15
CA SER A 134 10.53 -4.36 11.62
C SER A 134 11.01 -4.67 10.21
N LEU A 135 11.11 -3.65 9.36
CA LEU A 135 11.65 -3.78 8.01
C LEU A 135 13.11 -4.31 8.03
N VAL A 136 13.93 -3.80 8.94
CA VAL A 136 15.33 -4.25 9.10
C VAL A 136 15.37 -5.70 9.56
N ASN A 137 14.54 -6.10 10.53
CA ASN A 137 14.47 -7.47 11.02
C ASN A 137 14.03 -8.45 9.91
N GLU A 138 13.02 -8.09 9.12
CA GLU A 138 12.57 -8.92 8.01
C GLU A 138 13.65 -9.06 6.93
N PHE A 139 14.37 -7.99 6.61
CA PHE A 139 15.50 -8.04 5.68
C PHE A 139 16.62 -8.95 6.18
N ILE A 140 16.94 -8.90 7.48
CA ILE A 140 17.95 -9.80 8.09
C ILE A 140 17.47 -11.25 8.03
N ASN A 141 16.21 -11.51 8.32
CA ASN A 141 15.64 -12.86 8.28
C ASN A 141 15.63 -13.44 6.86
N GLN A 142 15.31 -12.64 5.85
CA GLN A 142 15.37 -13.08 4.45
C GLN A 142 16.80 -13.33 3.97
N SER A 143 17.76 -12.50 4.33
CA SER A 143 19.18 -12.72 3.97
C SER A 143 19.76 -14.00 4.58
N HIS A 144 19.27 -14.44 5.75
CA HIS A 144 19.63 -15.73 6.33
C HIS A 144 18.92 -16.92 5.68
N GLN A 145 17.78 -16.70 4.99
CA GLN A 145 17.07 -17.76 4.25
C GLN A 145 17.62 -18.01 2.84
N GLU A 146 18.26 -17.03 2.23
CA GLU A 146 18.91 -17.21 0.92
C GLU A 146 20.16 -18.10 0.96
N GLU A 147 20.79 -18.28 2.13
CA GLU A 147 21.91 -19.22 2.30
C GLU A 147 21.50 -20.69 2.50
N VAL A 148 20.21 -20.99 2.72
CA VAL A 148 19.71 -22.34 2.94
C VAL A 148 18.48 -22.65 2.09
N SER A 149 18.73 -23.24 0.93
CA SER A 149 17.83 -24.07 0.11
C SER A 149 17.35 -23.53 -1.22
N TYR A 150 17.93 -24.06 -2.27
CA TYR A 150 17.22 -24.42 -3.49
C TYR A 150 16.18 -25.51 -3.18
N SER A 151 15.06 -25.15 -2.61
CA SER A 151 13.87 -26.01 -2.57
C SER A 151 12.73 -25.29 -3.27
N SER A 152 12.35 -25.86 -4.41
CA SER A 152 11.23 -25.43 -5.26
C SER A 152 9.88 -25.70 -4.60
N ASP A 153 9.57 -25.05 -3.49
CA ASP A 153 8.25 -25.11 -2.87
C ASP A 153 7.46 -23.86 -3.27
N PRO A 154 6.46 -23.99 -4.17
CA PRO A 154 5.66 -22.87 -4.65
C PRO A 154 4.82 -22.22 -3.54
N PHE A 155 4.69 -22.85 -2.36
CA PHE A 155 3.91 -22.35 -1.24
C PHE A 155 4.71 -21.40 -0.33
N LYS A 156 6.03 -21.29 -0.48
CA LYS A 156 6.87 -20.36 0.30
C LYS A 156 6.62 -18.87 -0.01
N ILE A 157 5.88 -18.58 -1.09
CA ILE A 157 5.53 -17.21 -1.51
C ILE A 157 4.30 -16.71 -0.76
N LEU A 158 3.55 -17.61 -0.11
CA LEU A 158 2.30 -17.29 0.55
C LEU A 158 2.52 -16.96 2.03
N SER A 159 1.87 -15.91 2.51
CA SER A 159 1.80 -15.59 3.94
C SER A 159 1.12 -16.73 4.71
N LYS A 160 1.32 -16.81 6.03
CA LYS A 160 0.66 -17.81 6.88
C LYS A 160 -0.86 -17.80 6.71
N ARG A 161 -1.44 -16.62 6.52
CA ARG A 161 -2.88 -16.42 6.34
C ARG A 161 -3.37 -16.95 4.99
N GLU A 162 -2.58 -16.78 3.93
CA GLU A 162 -2.89 -17.33 2.62
C GLU A 162 -2.76 -18.86 2.61
N LEU A 163 -1.80 -19.41 3.34
CA LEU A 163 -1.66 -20.86 3.54
C LEU A 163 -2.85 -21.47 4.30
N GLU A 164 -3.44 -20.76 5.27
CA GLU A 164 -4.65 -21.20 5.98
C GLU A 164 -5.91 -21.12 5.10
N ILE A 165 -5.98 -20.13 4.21
CA ILE A 165 -7.11 -19.89 3.33
C ILE A 165 -7.08 -20.80 2.10
N LEU A 166 -5.90 -21.13 1.59
CA LEU A 166 -5.73 -21.92 0.37
C LEU A 166 -6.49 -23.28 0.39
N PRO A 167 -6.44 -24.08 1.47
CA PRO A 167 -7.19 -25.32 1.56
C PRO A 167 -8.71 -25.12 1.55
N LEU A 168 -9.20 -23.99 2.04
CA LEU A 168 -10.63 -23.66 2.04
C LEU A 168 -11.10 -23.30 0.62
N ILE A 169 -10.30 -22.51 -0.10
CA ILE A 169 -10.55 -22.20 -1.52
C ILE A 169 -10.51 -23.46 -2.38
N ALA A 170 -9.51 -24.32 -2.15
CA ALA A 170 -9.38 -25.60 -2.88
C ALA A 170 -10.56 -26.56 -2.65
N LYS A 171 -11.24 -26.47 -1.50
CA LYS A 171 -12.48 -27.20 -1.19
C LYS A 171 -13.75 -26.53 -1.73
N GLY A 172 -13.62 -25.41 -2.47
CA GLY A 172 -14.74 -24.73 -3.10
C GLY A 172 -15.55 -23.83 -2.15
N TYR A 173 -15.01 -23.46 -0.99
CA TYR A 173 -15.65 -22.51 -0.10
C TYR A 173 -15.56 -21.09 -0.69
N GLY A 174 -16.71 -20.41 -0.83
CA GLY A 174 -16.74 -19.01 -1.28
C GLY A 174 -16.28 -18.03 -0.20
N ASN A 175 -15.95 -16.80 -0.61
CA ASN A 175 -15.40 -15.73 0.24
C ASN A 175 -16.18 -15.47 1.54
N LYS A 176 -17.51 -15.65 1.55
CA LYS A 176 -18.34 -15.56 2.76
C LYS A 176 -18.03 -16.65 3.79
N ALA A 177 -17.77 -17.88 3.34
CA ALA A 177 -17.47 -19.00 4.25
C ALA A 177 -16.05 -18.84 4.85
N VAL A 178 -15.11 -18.29 4.10
CA VAL A 178 -13.75 -17.99 4.55
C VAL A 178 -13.74 -16.92 5.64
N SER A 179 -14.59 -15.89 5.54
CA SER A 179 -14.70 -14.84 6.56
C SER A 179 -15.38 -15.31 7.87
N TYR A 180 -16.28 -16.31 7.81
CA TYR A 180 -16.96 -16.87 9.00
C TYR A 180 -16.05 -17.77 9.86
N THR A 181 -15.08 -18.46 9.28
CA THR A 181 -14.12 -19.26 10.05
C THR A 181 -13.20 -18.41 10.90
N HIS A 182 -13.04 -17.13 10.57
CA HIS A 182 -12.17 -16.21 11.32
C HIS A 182 -12.81 -15.65 12.60
N LEU A 183 -14.15 -15.57 12.66
CA LEU A 183 -14.86 -15.06 13.85
C LEU A 183 -14.97 -16.11 14.98
N ARG A 184 -14.73 -17.41 14.70
CA ARG A 184 -14.83 -18.50 15.70
C ARG A 184 -13.50 -18.89 16.37
N ALA A 185 -12.38 -18.35 15.91
CA ALA A 185 -11.06 -18.67 16.47
C ALA A 185 -10.64 -17.76 17.65
N HIS A 186 -11.51 -16.85 18.07
CA HIS A 186 -11.28 -15.90 19.17
C HIS A 186 -12.32 -15.99 20.30
N GLU A 187 -13.06 -17.11 20.43
CA GLU A 187 -13.82 -17.44 21.65
C GLU A 187 -13.16 -18.55 22.45
#